data_3e6271241165297c065705a2e5671a19
#
_entry.id   3e6271241165297c065705a2e5671a19
#
_cell.length_a   1.000
_cell.length_b   1.000
_cell.length_c   1.000
_cell.angle_alpha   90.00
_cell.angle_beta   90.00
_cell.angle_gamma   90.00
#
_symmetry.space_group_name_H-M   'P 1'
#
loop_
_entity.id
_entity.type
_entity.pdbx_description
1 polymer ?
#
loop_
_entity_poly.entity_id
_entity_poly.type
_entity_poly.pdbx_seq_one_letter_code
_entity_poly.pdbx_strand_id
1 'polypeptide(L)'
;MAGRKWLRWSLIVFAVIVLLAVGTLALLPRLLDTAVFRAHVTQAAGQAVGRPVKFASLSVSLLPLPNVTLRGLEIADDPRFGTTPVLRVGEAQVRVRLRPLLSLRIELASITLDKAQVELVEAGGRWNVATLAGAALPARTAPRAVPGIPGATVAGGVMVSRIRLTNAVVHVKRLGDKHGDVRIQDINGTVAGVGGADLDIRGEARVEPGGLKLRDLRMTVGMRGADVPIKASLDVEGADIAPLARALFAASPEVSGPVEGKLQVSGALARLGATGQLDLSRVTLSEERSQCPPPTRRQLAFDDVRVPVLLKPAAFESAPLSAKLGRGSVALTVTAGLTEPSPLLSLTHITIEGVELLPVLQGYLCQGFAVSGPLDLGGELSMRTADLWRSMNGTGRLKIGKGRVVGEGALKLVRDVLEAGTVVDQALRGKFSGSSKTALDFDSITGSYRITAGVLRTDDLLYQGKDLKVAVAGTYALVDGRTEMNVVATQGSSQLRAQVTGNGGSLRVIPTGVKIREPEQV
;
A
#
# COMPACT_ATOMS: atom_id res chain seq x y z
N MET A 1 26.40 -70.28 -46.41
CA MET A 1 26.69 -70.15 -44.94
C MET A 1 27.48 -68.87 -44.54
N ALA A 2 27.78 -67.97 -45.46
CA ALA A 2 28.58 -66.77 -45.20
C ALA A 2 27.79 -65.60 -44.55
N GLY A 3 26.46 -65.44 -44.77
CA GLY A 3 25.69 -64.33 -44.31
C GLY A 3 25.46 -64.26 -42.77
N ARG A 4 25.49 -65.41 -42.09
CA ARG A 4 25.20 -65.45 -40.63
C ARG A 4 26.39 -65.04 -39.75
N LYS A 5 27.62 -65.13 -40.30
CA LYS A 5 28.83 -64.64 -39.59
C LYS A 5 28.96 -63.16 -39.70
N TRP A 6 28.61 -62.54 -40.83
CA TRP A 6 28.66 -61.10 -41.05
C TRP A 6 27.63 -60.35 -40.19
N LEU A 7 26.43 -60.92 -40.02
CA LEU A 7 25.39 -60.39 -39.15
C LEU A 7 25.81 -60.39 -37.66
N ARG A 8 26.52 -61.40 -37.21
CA ARG A 8 27.05 -61.47 -35.84
C ARG A 8 28.18 -60.47 -35.61
N TRP A 9 29.05 -60.23 -36.55
CA TRP A 9 30.11 -59.25 -36.46
C TRP A 9 29.55 -57.79 -36.47
N SER A 10 28.58 -57.49 -37.31
CA SER A 10 27.93 -56.19 -37.34
C SER A 10 27.15 -55.90 -36.04
N LEU A 11 26.51 -56.92 -35.43
CA LEU A 11 25.88 -56.81 -34.13
C LEU A 11 26.89 -56.55 -32.98
N ILE A 12 28.04 -57.25 -33.02
CA ILE A 12 29.11 -57.05 -32.02
C ILE A 12 29.71 -55.63 -32.16
N VAL A 13 30.01 -55.20 -33.38
CA VAL A 13 30.52 -53.86 -33.65
C VAL A 13 29.50 -52.77 -33.22
N PHE A 14 28.23 -52.99 -33.52
CA PHE A 14 27.15 -52.09 -33.06
C PHE A 14 27.04 -52.09 -31.55
N ALA A 15 27.09 -53.24 -30.87
CA ALA A 15 27.06 -53.35 -29.42
C ALA A 15 28.27 -52.64 -28.77
N VAL A 16 29.46 -52.79 -29.35
CA VAL A 16 30.68 -52.11 -28.89
C VAL A 16 30.58 -50.59 -29.09
N ILE A 17 30.05 -50.14 -30.23
CA ILE A 17 29.81 -48.70 -30.47
C ILE A 17 28.80 -48.16 -29.49
N VAL A 18 27.70 -48.85 -29.22
CA VAL A 18 26.69 -48.48 -28.24
C VAL A 18 27.30 -48.49 -26.83
N LEU A 19 28.10 -49.46 -26.47
CA LEU A 19 28.74 -49.55 -25.17
C LEU A 19 29.77 -48.45 -24.97
N LEU A 20 30.56 -48.11 -26.00
CA LEU A 20 31.47 -46.97 -26.01
C LEU A 20 30.70 -45.63 -25.94
N ALA A 21 29.60 -45.51 -26.66
CA ALA A 21 28.76 -44.31 -26.60
C ALA A 21 28.12 -44.14 -25.22
N VAL A 22 27.58 -45.21 -24.62
CA VAL A 22 27.03 -45.22 -23.26
C VAL A 22 28.13 -44.97 -22.22
N GLY A 23 29.31 -45.56 -22.40
CA GLY A 23 30.45 -45.35 -21.52
C GLY A 23 30.96 -43.89 -21.54
N THR A 24 31.13 -43.32 -22.74
CA THR A 24 31.46 -41.90 -22.91
C THR A 24 30.36 -40.98 -22.36
N LEU A 25 29.10 -41.30 -22.58
CA LEU A 25 27.97 -40.58 -22.02
C LEU A 25 27.94 -40.61 -20.48
N ALA A 26 28.31 -41.74 -19.88
CA ALA A 26 28.38 -41.92 -18.43
C ALA A 26 29.60 -41.26 -17.79
N LEU A 27 30.72 -41.14 -18.51
CA LEU A 27 31.95 -40.49 -18.03
C LEU A 27 31.98 -38.98 -18.25
N LEU A 28 31.27 -38.48 -19.26
CA LEU A 28 31.22 -37.04 -19.59
C LEU A 28 30.82 -36.13 -18.40
N PRO A 29 29.81 -36.48 -17.58
CA PRO A 29 29.45 -35.66 -16.41
C PRO A 29 30.58 -35.54 -15.40
N ARG A 30 31.38 -36.61 -15.20
CA ARG A 30 32.51 -36.58 -14.27
C ARG A 30 33.70 -35.78 -14.80
N LEU A 31 33.90 -35.72 -16.10
CA LEU A 31 34.95 -34.93 -16.73
C LEU A 31 34.61 -33.44 -16.74
N LEU A 32 33.33 -33.07 -16.79
CA LEU A 32 32.85 -31.69 -16.79
C LEU A 32 32.79 -31.07 -15.38
N ASP A 33 32.81 -31.88 -14.32
CA ASP A 33 32.84 -31.39 -12.92
C ASP A 33 34.29 -31.22 -12.40
N THR A 34 35.23 -30.93 -13.27
CA THR A 34 36.62 -30.63 -12.88
C THR A 34 36.78 -29.19 -12.39
N ALA A 35 37.73 -28.94 -11.47
CA ALA A 35 38.01 -27.63 -10.96
C ALA A 35 38.38 -26.61 -12.07
N VAL A 36 39.08 -27.12 -13.11
CA VAL A 36 39.50 -26.28 -14.27
C VAL A 36 38.29 -25.86 -15.09
N PHE A 37 37.37 -26.77 -15.36
CA PHE A 37 36.15 -26.43 -16.12
C PHE A 37 35.26 -25.46 -15.34
N ARG A 38 35.09 -25.69 -14.01
CA ARG A 38 34.36 -24.75 -13.12
C ARG A 38 34.98 -23.35 -13.15
N ALA A 39 36.30 -23.23 -13.06
CA ALA A 39 36.99 -21.94 -13.12
C ALA A 39 36.74 -21.19 -14.44
N HIS A 40 36.76 -21.89 -15.58
CA HIS A 40 36.47 -21.31 -16.90
C HIS A 40 35.02 -20.83 -17.01
N VAL A 41 34.06 -21.64 -16.54
CA VAL A 41 32.64 -21.26 -16.55
C VAL A 41 32.40 -20.06 -15.64
N THR A 42 32.99 -20.03 -14.44
CA THR A 42 32.90 -18.93 -13.50
C THR A 42 33.47 -17.64 -14.10
N GLN A 43 34.62 -17.73 -14.75
CA GLN A 43 35.26 -16.58 -15.38
C GLN A 43 34.46 -16.05 -16.57
N ALA A 44 33.96 -16.94 -17.44
CA ALA A 44 33.14 -16.57 -18.59
C ALA A 44 31.80 -15.94 -18.15
N ALA A 45 31.15 -16.51 -17.13
CA ALA A 45 29.93 -15.97 -16.55
C ALA A 45 30.18 -14.61 -15.89
N GLY A 46 31.26 -14.47 -15.13
CA GLY A 46 31.67 -13.22 -14.51
C GLY A 46 31.91 -12.10 -15.53
N GLN A 47 32.58 -12.43 -16.64
CA GLN A 47 32.78 -11.47 -17.73
C GLN A 47 31.48 -11.07 -18.42
N ALA A 48 30.55 -12.02 -18.60
CA ALA A 48 29.25 -11.75 -19.23
C ALA A 48 28.34 -10.87 -18.39
N VAL A 49 28.38 -11.04 -17.05
CA VAL A 49 27.54 -10.27 -16.09
C VAL A 49 28.24 -9.00 -15.61
N GLY A 50 29.57 -8.88 -15.79
CA GLY A 50 30.37 -7.78 -15.27
C GLY A 50 30.59 -7.84 -13.75
N ARG A 51 30.31 -9.01 -13.12
CA ARG A 51 30.38 -9.22 -11.66
C ARG A 51 30.92 -10.59 -11.33
N PRO A 52 31.59 -10.77 -10.18
CA PRO A 52 32.02 -12.07 -9.73
C PRO A 52 30.84 -13.03 -9.59
N VAL A 53 30.95 -14.18 -10.24
CA VAL A 53 29.96 -15.28 -10.19
C VAL A 53 30.59 -16.45 -9.47
N LYS A 54 29.85 -17.11 -8.58
CA LYS A 54 30.27 -18.33 -7.88
C LYS A 54 29.15 -19.36 -7.96
N PHE A 55 29.49 -20.64 -7.92
CA PHE A 55 28.51 -21.72 -7.76
C PHE A 55 29.14 -22.90 -7.01
N ALA A 56 28.31 -23.66 -6.29
CA ALA A 56 28.76 -24.77 -5.45
C ALA A 56 29.05 -26.03 -6.27
N SER A 57 28.15 -26.39 -7.19
CA SER A 57 28.30 -27.56 -8.05
C SER A 57 27.70 -27.36 -9.42
N LEU A 58 28.27 -28.07 -10.40
CA LEU A 58 27.77 -28.15 -11.77
C LEU A 58 27.59 -29.62 -12.12
N SER A 59 26.43 -30.00 -12.63
CA SER A 59 26.16 -31.34 -13.14
C SER A 59 25.55 -31.28 -14.52
N VAL A 60 25.94 -32.21 -15.36
CA VAL A 60 25.42 -32.35 -16.74
C VAL A 60 24.71 -33.67 -16.86
N SER A 61 23.48 -33.66 -17.32
CA SER A 61 22.71 -34.88 -17.70
C SER A 61 22.39 -34.82 -19.18
N LEU A 62 22.57 -35.94 -19.86
CA LEU A 62 22.31 -36.04 -21.29
C LEU A 62 20.99 -36.75 -21.60
N LEU A 63 20.48 -37.56 -20.67
CA LEU A 63 19.24 -38.29 -20.81
C LEU A 63 18.20 -37.85 -19.75
N PRO A 64 16.89 -37.79 -20.08
CA PRO A 64 16.28 -37.96 -21.39
C PRO A 64 16.48 -36.78 -22.35
N LEU A 65 16.86 -35.60 -21.82
CA LEU A 65 17.19 -34.40 -22.59
C LEU A 65 18.44 -33.73 -22.00
N PRO A 66 19.35 -33.18 -22.83
CA PRO A 66 20.54 -32.54 -22.35
C PRO A 66 20.18 -31.36 -21.44
N ASN A 67 20.62 -31.41 -20.21
CA ASN A 67 20.48 -30.32 -19.25
C ASN A 67 21.79 -30.11 -18.47
N VAL A 68 22.00 -28.87 -18.06
CA VAL A 68 23.08 -28.48 -17.16
C VAL A 68 22.40 -27.94 -15.91
N THR A 69 22.73 -28.50 -14.76
CA THR A 69 22.22 -28.05 -13.46
C THR A 69 23.36 -27.39 -12.67
N LEU A 70 23.16 -26.15 -12.28
CA LEU A 70 24.02 -25.37 -11.40
C LEU A 70 23.36 -25.24 -10.04
N ARG A 71 24.06 -25.55 -8.96
CA ARG A 71 23.56 -25.38 -7.59
C ARG A 71 24.37 -24.33 -6.84
N GLY A 72 23.67 -23.54 -6.01
CA GLY A 72 24.28 -22.51 -5.20
C GLY A 72 24.94 -21.43 -6.05
N LEU A 73 24.27 -20.98 -7.11
CA LEU A 73 24.75 -19.87 -7.95
C LEU A 73 24.60 -18.56 -7.17
N GLU A 74 25.69 -17.78 -7.10
CA GLU A 74 25.72 -16.46 -6.48
C GLU A 74 26.36 -15.46 -7.44
N ILE A 75 25.76 -14.27 -7.55
CA ILE A 75 26.32 -13.11 -8.25
C ILE A 75 26.57 -12.02 -7.19
N ALA A 76 27.83 -11.61 -7.07
CA ALA A 76 28.21 -10.56 -6.13
C ALA A 76 27.56 -9.21 -6.49
N ASP A 77 27.26 -8.40 -5.48
CA ASP A 77 26.82 -7.02 -5.66
C ASP A 77 28.01 -6.04 -5.77
N ASP A 78 27.70 -4.78 -6.08
CA ASP A 78 28.65 -3.66 -5.98
C ASP A 78 28.91 -3.35 -4.50
N PRO A 79 30.18 -3.28 -4.06
CA PRO A 79 30.48 -2.97 -2.66
C PRO A 79 29.85 -1.68 -2.13
N ARG A 80 29.43 -0.76 -3.01
CA ARG A 80 28.71 0.47 -2.64
C ARG A 80 27.30 0.21 -2.08
N PHE A 81 26.67 -0.93 -2.42
CA PHE A 81 25.33 -1.30 -1.96
C PHE A 81 25.36 -2.34 -0.84
N GLY A 82 26.53 -2.93 -0.56
CA GLY A 82 26.68 -3.90 0.53
C GLY A 82 27.54 -5.10 0.15
N THR A 83 27.60 -6.07 1.06
CA THR A 83 28.35 -7.33 0.88
C THR A 83 27.46 -8.51 0.52
N THR A 84 26.16 -8.33 0.54
CA THR A 84 25.17 -9.39 0.19
C THR A 84 25.15 -9.56 -1.32
N PRO A 85 25.22 -10.79 -1.86
CA PRO A 85 25.06 -11.02 -3.30
C PRO A 85 23.75 -10.45 -3.83
N VAL A 86 23.78 -9.82 -5.02
CA VAL A 86 22.59 -9.29 -5.68
C VAL A 86 21.63 -10.39 -6.13
N LEU A 87 22.16 -11.57 -6.45
CA LEU A 87 21.39 -12.74 -6.84
C LEU A 87 21.97 -14.00 -6.20
N ARG A 88 21.10 -14.80 -5.59
CA ARG A 88 21.36 -16.19 -5.19
C ARG A 88 20.35 -17.09 -5.84
N VAL A 89 20.75 -18.24 -6.35
CA VAL A 89 19.84 -19.24 -6.93
C VAL A 89 20.16 -20.59 -6.31
N GLY A 90 19.14 -21.22 -5.71
CA GLY A 90 19.29 -22.55 -5.13
C GLY A 90 19.65 -23.57 -6.19
N GLU A 91 18.87 -23.61 -7.27
CA GLU A 91 19.13 -24.47 -8.42
C GLU A 91 18.77 -23.77 -9.74
N ALA A 92 19.71 -23.76 -10.68
CA ALA A 92 19.51 -23.27 -12.03
C ALA A 92 19.66 -24.44 -13.02
N GLN A 93 18.59 -24.75 -13.74
CA GLN A 93 18.58 -25.78 -14.78
C GLN A 93 18.56 -25.13 -16.16
N VAL A 94 19.56 -25.44 -16.97
CA VAL A 94 19.68 -24.96 -18.34
C VAL A 94 19.47 -26.12 -19.30
N ARG A 95 18.39 -26.07 -20.10
CA ARG A 95 18.12 -27.09 -21.15
C ARG A 95 18.72 -26.64 -22.46
N VAL A 96 19.37 -27.57 -23.15
CA VAL A 96 20.02 -27.37 -24.45
C VAL A 96 19.20 -28.03 -25.55
N ARG A 97 19.15 -27.43 -26.75
CA ARG A 97 18.47 -28.01 -27.91
C ARG A 97 19.34 -29.11 -28.53
N LEU A 98 18.76 -30.31 -28.73
CA LEU A 98 19.45 -31.46 -29.28
C LEU A 98 19.88 -31.28 -30.76
N ARG A 99 18.98 -30.75 -31.61
CA ARG A 99 19.26 -30.62 -33.04
C ARG A 99 20.50 -29.74 -33.36
N PRO A 100 20.65 -28.54 -32.80
CA PRO A 100 21.84 -27.73 -32.96
C PRO A 100 23.10 -28.40 -32.36
N LEU A 101 22.94 -29.16 -31.26
CA LEU A 101 24.04 -29.84 -30.59
C LEU A 101 24.67 -30.92 -31.51
N LEU A 102 23.88 -31.59 -32.35
CA LEU A 102 24.39 -32.54 -33.36
C LEU A 102 25.27 -31.85 -34.42
N SER A 103 25.11 -30.53 -34.60
CA SER A 103 25.91 -29.69 -35.48
C SER A 103 26.99 -28.90 -34.71
N LEU A 104 27.34 -29.34 -33.48
CA LEU A 104 28.30 -28.70 -32.58
C LEU A 104 27.93 -27.22 -32.23
N ARG A 105 26.64 -26.87 -32.32
CA ARG A 105 26.13 -25.57 -31.93
C ARG A 105 25.38 -25.69 -30.61
N ILE A 106 25.71 -24.88 -29.62
CA ILE A 106 25.04 -24.84 -28.33
C ILE A 106 23.94 -23.77 -28.40
N GLU A 107 22.68 -24.20 -28.40
CA GLU A 107 21.52 -23.32 -28.30
C GLU A 107 20.73 -23.63 -27.03
N LEU A 108 20.43 -22.61 -26.20
CA LEU A 108 19.66 -22.79 -24.99
C LEU A 108 18.17 -22.86 -25.32
N ALA A 109 17.47 -23.88 -24.81
CA ALA A 109 16.02 -24.01 -24.98
C ALA A 109 15.26 -23.25 -23.92
N SER A 110 15.61 -23.45 -22.66
CA SER A 110 15.01 -22.77 -21.51
C SER A 110 15.92 -22.80 -20.30
N ILE A 111 15.75 -21.84 -19.42
CA ILE A 111 16.38 -21.80 -18.10
C ILE A 111 15.27 -21.89 -17.06
N THR A 112 15.44 -22.72 -16.04
CA THR A 112 14.58 -22.77 -14.87
C THR A 112 15.41 -22.36 -13.66
N LEU A 113 14.95 -21.37 -12.92
CA LEU A 113 15.59 -20.90 -11.69
C LEU A 113 14.65 -21.25 -10.52
N ASP A 114 15.10 -22.14 -9.66
CA ASP A 114 14.40 -22.49 -8.43
C ASP A 114 15.02 -21.81 -7.22
N LYS A 115 14.16 -21.26 -6.37
CA LYS A 115 14.56 -20.52 -5.16
C LYS A 115 15.55 -19.39 -5.46
N ALA A 116 15.31 -18.64 -6.52
CA ALA A 116 16.07 -17.44 -6.82
C ALA A 116 15.76 -16.34 -5.78
N GLN A 117 16.79 -15.74 -5.22
CA GLN A 117 16.70 -14.62 -4.27
C GLN A 117 17.40 -13.42 -4.88
N VAL A 118 16.68 -12.32 -5.03
CA VAL A 118 17.20 -11.06 -5.57
C VAL A 118 17.18 -10.01 -4.48
N GLU A 119 18.30 -9.37 -4.21
CA GLU A 119 18.41 -8.23 -3.31
C GLU A 119 18.41 -6.93 -4.13
N LEU A 120 17.32 -6.19 -4.08
CA LEU A 120 17.21 -4.86 -4.67
C LEU A 120 17.52 -3.81 -3.61
N VAL A 121 18.65 -3.13 -3.78
CA VAL A 121 19.09 -2.11 -2.82
C VAL A 121 19.15 -0.76 -3.51
N GLU A 122 18.50 0.23 -2.94
CA GLU A 122 18.58 1.62 -3.35
C GLU A 122 19.52 2.39 -2.43
N ALA A 123 20.47 3.11 -3.04
CA ALA A 123 21.38 4.00 -2.34
C ALA A 123 21.54 5.29 -3.13
N GLY A 124 21.21 6.43 -2.51
CA GLY A 124 21.35 7.75 -3.13
C GLY A 124 20.60 7.91 -4.45
N GLY A 125 19.39 7.35 -4.54
CA GLY A 125 18.52 7.42 -5.73
C GLY A 125 18.94 6.47 -6.85
N ARG A 126 19.84 5.51 -6.60
CA ARG A 126 20.28 4.52 -7.57
C ARG A 126 20.05 3.10 -7.06
N TRP A 127 19.56 2.24 -7.92
CA TRP A 127 19.39 0.82 -7.63
C TRP A 127 20.65 0.02 -7.98
N ASN A 128 21.00 -0.96 -7.16
CA ASN A 128 22.13 -1.84 -7.39
C ASN A 128 22.06 -2.60 -8.73
N VAL A 129 20.86 -2.96 -9.17
CA VAL A 129 20.63 -3.65 -10.46
C VAL A 129 20.90 -2.76 -11.67
N ALA A 130 20.83 -1.44 -11.55
CA ALA A 130 21.15 -0.52 -12.65
C ALA A 130 22.61 -0.63 -13.09
N THR A 131 23.49 -1.08 -12.21
CA THR A 131 24.90 -1.32 -12.52
C THR A 131 25.18 -2.66 -13.21
N LEU A 132 24.22 -3.60 -13.18
CA LEU A 132 24.27 -4.85 -13.94
C LEU A 132 23.92 -4.62 -15.42
N ALA A 133 23.04 -3.68 -15.72
CA ALA A 133 22.64 -3.33 -17.09
C ALA A 133 23.73 -2.57 -17.88
N GLY A 134 24.75 -2.04 -17.20
CA GLY A 134 25.90 -1.35 -17.83
C GLY A 134 26.89 -2.28 -18.53
N ALA A 135 26.87 -3.59 -18.24
CA ALA A 135 27.56 -4.59 -19.04
C ALA A 135 26.67 -4.88 -20.28
N ALA A 136 26.85 -4.08 -21.32
CA ALA A 136 26.16 -4.24 -22.58
C ALA A 136 26.14 -5.74 -22.98
N LEU A 137 24.94 -6.31 -23.13
CA LEU A 137 24.79 -7.56 -23.86
C LEU A 137 25.47 -7.32 -25.21
N PRO A 138 26.52 -8.09 -25.56
CA PRO A 138 27.28 -7.80 -26.75
C PRO A 138 26.33 -7.83 -27.95
N ALA A 139 26.28 -6.73 -28.68
CA ALA A 139 25.67 -6.69 -30.00
C ALA A 139 26.14 -7.92 -30.77
N ARG A 140 25.20 -8.63 -31.40
CA ARG A 140 25.41 -9.81 -32.29
C ARG A 140 26.88 -10.09 -32.58
N THR A 141 27.59 -10.74 -31.67
CA THR A 141 28.95 -11.18 -31.91
C THR A 141 28.93 -12.50 -32.67
N ALA A 142 29.83 -12.65 -33.63
CA ALA A 142 30.06 -13.88 -34.38
C ALA A 142 30.14 -15.11 -33.46
N PRO A 143 29.78 -16.32 -33.94
CA PRO A 143 29.85 -17.55 -33.17
C PRO A 143 31.23 -17.70 -32.51
N ARG A 144 31.27 -17.87 -31.18
CA ARG A 144 32.51 -17.96 -30.42
C ARG A 144 32.85 -19.40 -30.13
N ALA A 145 34.09 -19.78 -30.35
CA ALA A 145 34.55 -21.13 -30.07
C ALA A 145 34.39 -21.48 -28.57
N VAL A 146 33.95 -22.68 -28.27
CA VAL A 146 33.88 -23.20 -26.90
C VAL A 146 35.28 -23.65 -26.48
N PRO A 147 35.85 -23.08 -25.43
CA PRO A 147 37.16 -23.50 -24.94
C PRO A 147 37.14 -24.99 -24.55
N GLY A 148 38.06 -25.76 -25.09
CA GLY A 148 38.22 -27.20 -24.76
C GLY A 148 37.43 -28.18 -25.61
N ILE A 149 36.63 -27.73 -26.57
CA ILE A 149 35.94 -28.61 -27.53
C ILE A 149 36.21 -28.13 -28.96
N PRO A 150 37.12 -28.79 -29.68
CA PRO A 150 37.45 -28.39 -31.05
C PRO A 150 36.21 -28.46 -31.96
N GLY A 151 35.93 -27.38 -32.70
CA GLY A 151 34.82 -27.30 -33.64
C GLY A 151 33.47 -26.90 -33.04
N ALA A 152 33.34 -26.78 -31.72
CA ALA A 152 32.10 -26.31 -31.09
C ALA A 152 32.07 -24.80 -31.05
N THR A 153 30.96 -24.22 -31.49
CA THR A 153 30.71 -22.76 -31.41
C THR A 153 29.44 -22.47 -30.62
N VAL A 154 29.47 -21.47 -29.77
CA VAL A 154 28.26 -20.90 -29.21
C VAL A 154 27.73 -19.85 -30.19
N ALA A 155 26.48 -20.00 -30.63
CA ALA A 155 25.87 -19.02 -31.50
C ALA A 155 25.96 -17.63 -30.83
N GLY A 156 26.52 -16.67 -31.54
CA GLY A 156 26.74 -15.32 -31.04
C GLY A 156 25.42 -14.69 -30.59
N GLY A 157 25.32 -14.42 -29.31
CA GLY A 157 24.11 -13.98 -28.63
C GLY A 157 23.32 -15.20 -28.13
N VAL A 158 23.50 -15.56 -26.86
CA VAL A 158 22.70 -16.60 -26.19
C VAL A 158 21.26 -16.06 -26.09
N MET A 159 20.45 -16.35 -27.11
CA MET A 159 19.02 -16.06 -27.05
C MET A 159 18.34 -17.13 -26.19
N VAL A 160 18.18 -16.82 -24.92
CA VAL A 160 17.32 -17.62 -24.04
C VAL A 160 15.88 -17.25 -24.34
N SER A 161 15.15 -18.17 -24.96
CA SER A 161 13.77 -17.89 -25.36
C SER A 161 12.82 -17.72 -24.16
N ARG A 162 13.14 -18.36 -23.03
CA ARG A 162 12.29 -18.31 -21.82
C ARG A 162 13.06 -18.71 -20.57
N ILE A 163 12.89 -17.91 -19.50
CA ILE A 163 13.31 -18.26 -18.14
C ILE A 163 12.05 -18.56 -17.33
N ARG A 164 12.03 -19.69 -16.62
CA ARG A 164 11.00 -20.01 -15.64
C ARG A 164 11.53 -19.74 -14.25
N LEU A 165 10.75 -19.03 -13.45
CA LEU A 165 11.01 -18.78 -12.04
C LEU A 165 10.09 -19.67 -11.20
N THR A 166 10.62 -20.30 -10.18
CA THR A 166 9.86 -21.10 -9.22
C THR A 166 10.30 -20.72 -7.81
N ASN A 167 9.33 -20.38 -6.95
CA ASN A 167 9.59 -19.98 -5.57
C ASN A 167 10.67 -18.91 -5.42
N ALA A 168 10.69 -17.93 -6.33
CA ALA A 168 11.65 -16.84 -6.25
C ALA A 168 11.22 -15.80 -5.21
N VAL A 169 12.21 -15.05 -4.68
CA VAL A 169 12.03 -14.02 -3.66
C VAL A 169 12.79 -12.77 -4.09
N VAL A 170 12.17 -11.62 -3.93
CA VAL A 170 12.81 -10.31 -4.13
C VAL A 170 12.73 -9.53 -2.83
N HIS A 171 13.85 -9.12 -2.30
CA HIS A 171 13.96 -8.22 -1.17
C HIS A 171 14.22 -6.81 -1.69
N VAL A 172 13.40 -5.87 -1.28
CA VAL A 172 13.52 -4.45 -1.65
C VAL A 172 13.93 -3.66 -0.40
N LYS A 173 15.12 -3.06 -0.44
CA LYS A 173 15.69 -2.30 0.68
C LYS A 173 16.08 -0.90 0.22
N ARG A 174 15.85 0.09 1.07
CA ARG A 174 16.37 1.46 0.88
C ARG A 174 17.37 1.76 1.99
N LEU A 175 18.61 2.04 1.62
CA LEU A 175 19.64 2.40 2.58
C LEU A 175 19.32 3.77 3.19
N GLY A 176 19.13 3.80 4.52
CA GLY A 176 18.80 5.01 5.27
C GLY A 176 17.30 5.22 5.52
N ASP A 177 16.42 4.39 4.97
CA ASP A 177 15.00 4.43 5.28
C ASP A 177 14.71 3.61 6.56
N LYS A 178 13.93 4.21 7.47
CA LYS A 178 13.45 3.55 8.71
C LYS A 178 12.18 2.73 8.46
N HIS A 179 11.59 2.81 7.28
CA HIS A 179 10.42 2.02 6.89
C HIS A 179 10.87 0.61 6.54
N GLY A 180 10.11 -0.38 6.97
CA GLY A 180 10.47 -1.78 6.89
C GLY A 180 10.77 -2.27 5.47
N ASP A 181 11.65 -3.28 5.37
CA ASP A 181 11.95 -3.96 4.12
C ASP A 181 10.69 -4.61 3.53
N VAL A 182 10.46 -4.42 2.24
CA VAL A 182 9.40 -5.10 1.49
C VAL A 182 9.97 -6.36 0.86
N ARG A 183 9.29 -7.48 1.09
CA ARG A 183 9.64 -8.77 0.51
C ARG A 183 8.54 -9.22 -0.45
N ILE A 184 8.93 -9.53 -1.68
CA ILE A 184 8.04 -10.16 -2.66
C ILE A 184 8.49 -11.62 -2.74
N GLN A 185 7.63 -12.55 -2.33
CA GLN A 185 7.94 -13.99 -2.23
C GLN A 185 6.95 -14.83 -3.02
N ASP A 186 7.20 -16.14 -3.07
CA ASP A 186 6.39 -17.10 -3.83
C ASP A 186 6.24 -16.70 -5.31
N ILE A 187 7.30 -16.06 -5.88
CA ILE A 187 7.25 -15.62 -7.27
C ILE A 187 7.35 -16.86 -8.16
N ASN A 188 6.24 -17.14 -8.84
CA ASN A 188 6.15 -18.21 -9.83
C ASN A 188 5.78 -17.60 -11.18
N GLY A 189 6.60 -17.84 -12.19
CA GLY A 189 6.34 -17.17 -13.46
C GLY A 189 7.31 -17.51 -14.57
N THR A 190 7.18 -16.76 -15.65
CA THR A 190 8.02 -16.87 -16.84
C THR A 190 8.50 -15.51 -17.29
N VAL A 191 9.76 -15.45 -17.69
CA VAL A 191 10.39 -14.29 -18.31
C VAL A 191 10.74 -14.68 -19.74
N ALA A 192 10.26 -13.95 -20.72
CA ALA A 192 10.55 -14.12 -22.14
C ALA A 192 11.30 -12.87 -22.68
N GLY A 193 11.87 -12.99 -23.87
CA GLY A 193 12.56 -11.87 -24.52
C GLY A 193 13.97 -11.60 -24.00
N VAL A 194 14.57 -12.51 -23.25
CA VAL A 194 15.92 -12.35 -22.70
C VAL A 194 16.96 -12.18 -23.81
N GLY A 195 17.70 -11.08 -23.78
CA GLY A 195 18.63 -10.68 -24.86
C GLY A 195 17.97 -9.83 -25.96
N GLY A 196 16.66 -9.56 -25.85
CA GLY A 196 15.91 -8.65 -26.71
C GLY A 196 15.92 -7.19 -26.24
N ALA A 197 15.03 -6.38 -26.82
CA ALA A 197 14.81 -5.00 -26.41
C ALA A 197 13.94 -4.92 -25.15
N ASP A 198 13.05 -5.87 -24.99
CA ASP A 198 12.06 -5.90 -23.94
C ASP A 198 12.01 -7.30 -23.29
N LEU A 199 11.78 -7.33 -21.98
CA LEU A 199 11.50 -8.54 -21.23
C LEU A 199 9.99 -8.58 -20.93
N ASP A 200 9.36 -9.71 -21.26
CA ASP A 200 7.98 -10.00 -20.89
C ASP A 200 7.95 -10.96 -19.71
N ILE A 201 7.36 -10.51 -18.60
CA ILE A 201 7.25 -11.27 -17.35
C ILE A 201 5.78 -11.56 -17.11
N ARG A 202 5.47 -12.81 -16.79
CA ARG A 202 4.12 -13.25 -16.42
C ARG A 202 4.21 -14.17 -15.23
N GLY A 203 3.31 -14.01 -14.27
CA GLY A 203 3.34 -14.85 -13.09
C GLY A 203 2.43 -14.37 -11.98
N GLU A 204 2.75 -14.88 -10.80
CA GLU A 204 2.11 -14.54 -9.54
C GLU A 204 3.17 -14.33 -8.47
N ALA A 205 2.82 -13.64 -7.39
CA ALA A 205 3.71 -13.36 -6.27
C ALA A 205 2.91 -13.04 -5.01
N ARG A 206 3.61 -12.94 -3.87
CA ARG A 206 3.06 -12.48 -2.60
C ARG A 206 3.92 -11.37 -2.04
N VAL A 207 3.31 -10.29 -1.59
CA VAL A 207 4.00 -9.15 -0.95
C VAL A 207 3.90 -9.27 0.56
N GLU A 208 5.05 -9.19 1.23
CA GLU A 208 5.13 -9.13 2.69
C GLU A 208 5.80 -7.82 3.14
N PRO A 209 5.35 -7.22 4.25
CA PRO A 209 4.30 -7.70 5.15
C PRO A 209 2.89 -7.48 4.57
N GLY A 210 1.94 -8.35 4.97
CA GLY A 210 0.54 -8.20 4.60
C GLY A 210 -0.04 -9.37 3.82
N GLY A 211 0.81 -10.24 3.29
CA GLY A 211 0.36 -11.42 2.55
C GLY A 211 -0.45 -11.09 1.30
N LEU A 212 -0.25 -9.90 0.70
CA LEU A 212 -0.95 -9.49 -0.52
C LEU A 212 -0.54 -10.40 -1.68
N LYS A 213 -1.50 -11.06 -2.28
CA LYS A 213 -1.31 -11.88 -3.47
C LYS A 213 -1.42 -11.00 -4.71
N LEU A 214 -0.41 -11.08 -5.55
CA LEU A 214 -0.40 -10.50 -6.89
C LEU A 214 -0.69 -11.62 -7.86
N ARG A 215 -1.83 -11.54 -8.55
CA ARG A 215 -2.27 -12.53 -9.55
C ARG A 215 -2.24 -11.90 -10.93
N ASP A 216 -2.22 -12.73 -11.96
CA ASP A 216 -2.23 -12.32 -13.37
C ASP A 216 -1.22 -11.21 -13.70
N LEU A 217 -0.07 -11.20 -12.99
CA LEU A 217 0.99 -10.25 -13.25
C LEU A 217 1.48 -10.40 -14.69
N ARG A 218 1.35 -9.33 -15.46
CA ARG A 218 1.92 -9.17 -16.80
C ARG A 218 2.74 -7.90 -16.80
N MET A 219 4.03 -8.05 -17.03
CA MET A 219 4.95 -6.91 -16.99
C MET A 219 5.90 -6.96 -18.18
N THR A 220 6.07 -5.81 -18.82
CA THR A 220 7.08 -5.58 -19.85
C THR A 220 8.10 -4.60 -19.31
N VAL A 221 9.37 -4.98 -19.40
CA VAL A 221 10.52 -4.18 -18.94
C VAL A 221 11.40 -3.88 -20.14
N GLY A 222 11.56 -2.61 -20.48
CA GLY A 222 12.46 -2.18 -21.55
C GLY A 222 13.92 -2.23 -21.08
N MET A 223 14.78 -2.87 -21.89
CA MET A 223 16.19 -3.08 -21.57
C MET A 223 17.11 -2.09 -22.29
N ARG A 224 16.57 -1.11 -22.99
CA ARG A 224 17.35 -0.13 -23.76
C ARG A 224 17.26 1.25 -23.10
N GLY A 225 18.42 1.90 -22.94
CA GLY A 225 18.52 3.25 -22.39
C GLY A 225 18.83 3.29 -20.88
N ALA A 226 19.08 4.49 -20.39
CA ALA A 226 19.38 4.74 -18.96
C ALA A 226 18.13 4.63 -18.09
N ASP A 227 16.96 4.94 -18.64
CA ASP A 227 15.67 4.78 -17.99
C ASP A 227 15.09 3.42 -18.38
N VAL A 228 14.96 2.51 -17.44
CA VAL A 228 14.34 1.20 -17.61
C VAL A 228 12.81 1.37 -17.57
N PRO A 229 12.12 1.46 -18.72
CA PRO A 229 10.67 1.62 -18.73
C PRO A 229 9.99 0.32 -18.33
N ILE A 230 8.99 0.45 -17.47
CA ILE A 230 8.17 -0.66 -16.97
C ILE A 230 6.72 -0.38 -17.32
N LYS A 231 6.03 -1.40 -17.80
CA LYS A 231 4.57 -1.44 -17.91
C LYS A 231 4.10 -2.75 -17.30
N ALA A 232 3.20 -2.68 -16.32
CA ALA A 232 2.66 -3.87 -15.69
C ALA A 232 1.15 -3.73 -15.48
N SER A 233 0.46 -4.86 -15.51
CA SER A 233 -0.92 -5.03 -15.04
C SER A 233 -0.95 -6.19 -14.07
N LEU A 234 -1.70 -6.05 -12.97
CA LEU A 234 -1.80 -7.07 -11.94
C LEU A 234 -3.12 -6.98 -11.20
N ASP A 235 -3.60 -8.11 -10.74
CA ASP A 235 -4.70 -8.22 -9.80
C ASP A 235 -4.14 -8.36 -8.38
N VAL A 236 -4.69 -7.61 -7.44
CA VAL A 236 -4.29 -7.61 -6.02
C VAL A 236 -5.39 -8.25 -5.19
N GLU A 237 -5.03 -9.16 -4.30
CA GLU A 237 -5.93 -9.77 -3.32
C GLU A 237 -5.22 -9.90 -1.98
N GLY A 238 -5.86 -9.47 -0.90
CA GLY A 238 -5.33 -9.58 0.45
C GLY A 238 -6.42 -9.77 1.49
N ALA A 239 -6.17 -10.62 2.47
CA ALA A 239 -7.11 -10.86 3.56
C ALA A 239 -7.13 -9.71 4.57
N ASP A 240 -6.00 -9.03 4.74
CA ASP A 240 -5.88 -7.90 5.67
C ASP A 240 -4.74 -6.96 5.21
N ILE A 241 -5.06 -5.68 5.11
CA ILE A 241 -4.08 -4.62 4.77
C ILE A 241 -3.30 -4.10 5.98
N ALA A 242 -3.69 -4.45 7.22
CA ALA A 242 -3.09 -3.87 8.42
C ALA A 242 -1.57 -4.03 8.53
N PRO A 243 -0.95 -5.18 8.21
CA PRO A 243 0.49 -5.32 8.26
C PRO A 243 1.21 -4.41 7.26
N LEU A 244 0.65 -4.26 6.06
CA LEU A 244 1.21 -3.37 5.03
C LEU A 244 1.03 -1.90 5.42
N ALA A 245 -0.16 -1.53 5.92
CA ALA A 245 -0.44 -0.18 6.37
C ALA A 245 0.52 0.25 7.49
N ARG A 246 0.78 -0.62 8.47
CA ARG A 246 1.75 -0.39 9.55
C ARG A 246 3.19 -0.23 9.05
N ALA A 247 3.59 -1.03 8.06
CA ALA A 247 4.93 -0.94 7.49
C ALA A 247 5.14 0.36 6.70
N LEU A 248 4.11 0.87 6.05
CA LEU A 248 4.19 2.07 5.20
C LEU A 248 3.94 3.37 5.96
N PHE A 249 3.04 3.38 6.93
CA PHE A 249 2.54 4.62 7.51
C PHE A 249 2.81 4.77 9.01
N ALA A 250 3.15 3.72 9.74
CA ALA A 250 3.40 3.73 11.20
C ALA A 250 2.38 4.60 11.99
N ALA A 251 1.17 4.74 11.51
CA ALA A 251 0.18 5.72 11.96
C ALA A 251 -0.91 5.07 12.80
N SER A 252 -1.40 5.85 13.76
CA SER A 252 -2.66 5.62 14.45
C SER A 252 -3.74 6.49 13.78
N PRO A 253 -4.97 6.00 13.54
CA PRO A 253 -5.50 4.68 13.90
C PRO A 253 -4.96 3.54 13.02
N GLU A 254 -4.96 2.32 13.56
CA GLU A 254 -4.67 1.12 12.79
C GLU A 254 -5.79 0.87 11.77
N VAL A 255 -5.40 0.66 10.52
CA VAL A 255 -6.33 0.39 9.40
C VAL A 255 -6.24 -1.08 9.06
N SER A 256 -7.36 -1.80 9.03
CA SER A 256 -7.43 -3.23 8.71
C SER A 256 -8.60 -3.54 7.78
N GLY A 257 -8.52 -4.67 7.09
CA GLY A 257 -9.59 -5.16 6.24
C GLY A 257 -9.10 -5.85 4.97
N PRO A 258 -9.95 -6.66 4.33
CA PRO A 258 -9.63 -7.30 3.07
C PRO A 258 -9.58 -6.30 1.92
N VAL A 259 -8.73 -6.57 0.95
CA VAL A 259 -8.56 -5.74 -0.25
C VAL A 259 -8.50 -6.61 -1.49
N GLU A 260 -9.14 -6.16 -2.53
CA GLU A 260 -9.00 -6.70 -3.89
C GLU A 260 -9.02 -5.55 -4.90
N GLY A 261 -8.45 -5.79 -6.08
CA GLY A 261 -8.44 -4.76 -7.11
C GLY A 261 -7.52 -5.04 -8.26
N LYS A 262 -7.50 -4.10 -9.20
CA LYS A 262 -6.68 -4.17 -10.42
C LYS A 262 -5.83 -2.91 -10.54
N LEU A 263 -4.55 -3.11 -10.75
CA LEU A 263 -3.60 -2.03 -10.89
C LEU A 263 -2.84 -2.12 -12.21
N GLN A 264 -2.57 -0.97 -12.79
CA GLN A 264 -1.67 -0.79 -13.92
C GLN A 264 -0.51 0.09 -13.46
N VAL A 265 0.70 -0.42 -13.58
CA VAL A 265 1.94 0.28 -13.21
C VAL A 265 2.67 0.67 -14.48
N SER A 266 3.15 1.90 -14.56
CA SER A 266 3.92 2.37 -15.72
C SER A 266 4.91 3.46 -15.32
N GLY A 267 5.98 3.57 -16.10
CA GLY A 267 7.01 4.59 -15.90
C GLY A 267 8.43 4.03 -15.96
N ALA A 268 9.41 4.86 -15.72
CA ALA A 268 10.78 4.43 -15.50
C ALA A 268 10.92 3.81 -14.10
N LEU A 269 11.82 2.84 -13.92
CA LEU A 269 12.03 2.15 -12.63
C LEU A 269 12.22 3.12 -11.44
N ALA A 270 12.90 4.24 -11.67
CA ALA A 270 13.10 5.28 -10.65
C ALA A 270 11.87 6.19 -10.44
N ARG A 271 10.89 6.18 -11.35
CA ARG A 271 9.72 7.07 -11.37
C ARG A 271 8.49 6.30 -11.82
N LEU A 272 8.14 5.27 -11.06
CA LEU A 272 6.95 4.46 -11.32
C LEU A 272 5.69 5.21 -10.90
N GLY A 273 4.65 5.09 -11.71
CA GLY A 273 3.30 5.46 -11.37
C GLY A 273 2.38 4.24 -11.43
N ALA A 274 1.24 4.34 -10.77
CA ALA A 274 0.21 3.31 -10.84
C ALA A 274 -1.18 3.94 -10.97
N THR A 275 -2.03 3.28 -11.73
CA THR A 275 -3.45 3.61 -11.86
C THR A 275 -4.29 2.36 -11.65
N GLY A 276 -5.51 2.53 -11.18
CA GLY A 276 -6.43 1.41 -11.01
C GLY A 276 -7.47 1.65 -9.94
N GLN A 277 -8.02 0.58 -9.42
CA GLN A 277 -9.02 0.63 -8.36
C GLN A 277 -8.75 -0.48 -7.35
N LEU A 278 -8.89 -0.13 -6.07
CA LEU A 278 -8.93 -1.07 -4.96
C LEU A 278 -10.31 -1.03 -4.34
N ASP A 279 -10.89 -2.18 -4.12
CA ASP A 279 -12.17 -2.39 -3.48
C ASP A 279 -11.94 -3.12 -2.15
N LEU A 280 -12.44 -2.54 -1.06
CA LEU A 280 -12.35 -3.10 0.28
C LEU A 280 -13.78 -3.28 0.78
N SER A 281 -14.21 -4.53 0.95
CA SER A 281 -15.57 -4.83 1.41
C SER A 281 -15.84 -4.22 2.78
N ARG A 282 -14.83 -4.17 3.64
CA ARG A 282 -14.87 -3.53 4.95
C ARG A 282 -13.49 -2.99 5.35
N VAL A 283 -13.43 -1.76 5.80
CA VAL A 283 -12.25 -1.16 6.43
C VAL A 283 -12.57 -0.84 7.88
N THR A 284 -11.77 -1.31 8.79
CA THR A 284 -11.91 -1.04 10.21
C THR A 284 -10.75 -0.15 10.68
N LEU A 285 -11.11 1.01 11.22
CA LEU A 285 -10.18 1.86 11.97
C LEU A 285 -10.21 1.43 13.42
N SER A 286 -9.06 1.09 14.00
CA SER A 286 -8.93 0.69 15.40
C SER A 286 -7.94 1.60 16.11
N GLU A 287 -8.31 2.13 17.27
CA GLU A 287 -7.47 3.04 18.06
C GLU A 287 -7.65 2.80 19.55
N GLU A 288 -6.54 2.89 20.28
CA GLU A 288 -6.56 2.88 21.75
C GLU A 288 -6.85 4.30 22.24
N ARG A 289 -7.94 4.46 23.00
CA ARG A 289 -8.39 5.76 23.53
C ARG A 289 -8.51 5.69 25.03
N SER A 290 -7.52 6.23 25.72
CA SER A 290 -7.42 6.22 27.19
C SER A 290 -8.57 6.94 27.89
N GLN A 291 -9.22 7.89 27.23
CA GLN A 291 -10.39 8.60 27.74
C GLN A 291 -11.69 7.78 27.68
N CYS A 292 -11.68 6.64 26.98
CA CYS A 292 -12.86 5.78 26.86
C CYS A 292 -12.99 4.85 28.08
N PRO A 293 -14.23 4.55 28.52
CA PRO A 293 -14.45 3.43 29.45
C PRO A 293 -14.03 2.12 28.82
N PRO A 294 -13.62 1.13 29.60
CA PRO A 294 -13.27 -0.19 29.07
C PRO A 294 -14.41 -0.83 28.22
N PRO A 295 -14.06 -1.46 27.10
CA PRO A 295 -12.72 -1.58 26.51
C PRO A 295 -12.26 -0.25 25.90
N THR A 296 -10.98 0.12 26.15
CA THR A 296 -10.40 1.38 25.66
C THR A 296 -10.12 1.37 24.16
N ARG A 297 -9.92 0.17 23.59
CA ARG A 297 -9.78 0.00 22.14
C ARG A 297 -11.12 0.19 21.43
N ARG A 298 -11.19 1.19 20.57
CA ARG A 298 -12.37 1.56 19.79
C ARG A 298 -12.21 1.24 18.33
N GLN A 299 -13.34 0.94 17.68
CA GLN A 299 -13.36 0.58 16.27
C GLN A 299 -14.46 1.36 15.54
N LEU A 300 -14.13 1.78 14.31
CA LEU A 300 -15.08 2.36 13.37
C LEU A 300 -14.95 1.63 12.03
N ALA A 301 -16.04 1.05 11.57
CA ALA A 301 -16.05 0.26 10.35
C ALA A 301 -16.74 1.02 9.21
N PHE A 302 -16.06 1.03 8.06
CA PHE A 302 -16.58 1.51 6.79
C PHE A 302 -16.80 0.31 5.88
N ASP A 303 -17.94 0.26 5.23
CA ASP A 303 -18.30 -0.80 4.29
C ASP A 303 -18.21 -0.27 2.84
N ASP A 304 -18.07 -1.17 1.86
CA ASP A 304 -18.05 -0.85 0.42
C ASP A 304 -17.05 0.29 0.06
N VAL A 305 -15.85 0.22 0.61
CA VAL A 305 -14.83 1.26 0.37
C VAL A 305 -14.21 1.06 -1.01
N ARG A 306 -14.32 2.07 -1.86
CA ARG A 306 -13.73 2.10 -3.20
C ARG A 306 -12.65 3.15 -3.26
N VAL A 307 -11.46 2.74 -3.67
CA VAL A 307 -10.26 3.58 -3.72
C VAL A 307 -9.73 3.60 -5.15
N PRO A 308 -10.16 4.53 -5.99
CA PRO A 308 -9.47 4.80 -7.25
C PRO A 308 -8.02 5.19 -6.94
N VAL A 309 -7.06 4.57 -7.60
CA VAL A 309 -5.64 4.78 -7.37
C VAL A 309 -5.04 5.56 -8.52
N LEU A 310 -4.44 6.69 -8.22
CA LEU A 310 -3.55 7.43 -9.11
C LEU A 310 -2.26 7.75 -8.35
N LEU A 311 -1.28 6.86 -8.49
CA LEU A 311 0.05 7.04 -7.91
C LEU A 311 0.96 7.69 -8.96
N LYS A 312 1.51 8.84 -8.62
CA LYS A 312 2.55 9.56 -9.36
C LYS A 312 3.89 9.42 -8.60
N PRO A 313 5.04 9.65 -9.21
CA PRO A 313 6.34 9.47 -8.53
C PRO A 313 6.50 10.23 -7.21
N ALA A 314 5.80 11.35 -7.05
CA ALA A 314 5.89 12.21 -5.86
C ALA A 314 4.57 12.40 -5.11
N ALA A 315 3.47 11.80 -5.58
CA ALA A 315 2.14 12.04 -5.02
C ALA A 315 1.21 10.85 -5.22
N PHE A 316 0.32 10.66 -4.26
CA PHE A 316 -0.84 9.78 -4.35
C PHE A 316 -2.11 10.61 -4.48
N GLU A 317 -3.05 10.15 -5.29
CA GLU A 317 -4.38 10.74 -5.45
C GLU A 317 -5.43 9.62 -5.51
N SER A 318 -6.57 9.85 -4.88
CA SER A 318 -7.76 8.99 -5.00
C SER A 318 -9.00 9.87 -5.13
N ALA A 319 -9.68 9.82 -6.27
CA ALA A 319 -10.78 10.70 -6.59
C ALA A 319 -11.85 10.02 -7.47
N PRO A 320 -13.08 9.88 -7.00
CA PRO A 320 -13.51 10.00 -5.61
C PRO A 320 -13.27 8.69 -4.84
N LEU A 321 -12.64 8.77 -3.68
CA LEU A 321 -12.72 7.71 -2.69
C LEU A 321 -14.15 7.71 -2.14
N SER A 322 -14.79 6.56 -2.07
CA SER A 322 -16.14 6.42 -1.54
C SER A 322 -16.26 5.28 -0.54
N ALA A 323 -17.11 5.43 0.46
CA ALA A 323 -17.36 4.44 1.49
C ALA A 323 -18.76 4.59 2.08
N LYS A 324 -19.26 3.55 2.73
CA LYS A 324 -20.46 3.61 3.57
C LYS A 324 -20.07 3.60 5.04
N LEU A 325 -20.74 4.42 5.84
CA LEU A 325 -20.64 4.42 7.29
C LEU A 325 -22.03 4.25 7.88
N GLY A 326 -22.34 3.01 8.29
CA GLY A 326 -23.69 2.65 8.68
C GLY A 326 -24.67 2.81 7.52
N ARG A 327 -25.67 3.69 7.67
CA ARG A 327 -26.65 4.01 6.61
C ARG A 327 -26.22 5.16 5.71
N GLY A 328 -25.22 5.94 6.14
CA GLY A 328 -24.75 7.10 5.40
C GLY A 328 -23.64 6.76 4.42
N SER A 329 -23.33 7.73 3.58
CA SER A 329 -22.23 7.66 2.60
C SER A 329 -21.17 8.71 2.88
N VAL A 330 -19.94 8.39 2.48
CA VAL A 330 -18.79 9.28 2.55
C VAL A 330 -18.12 9.26 1.18
N ALA A 331 -17.89 10.41 0.59
CA ALA A 331 -17.10 10.55 -0.63
C ALA A 331 -16.14 11.73 -0.49
N LEU A 332 -14.91 11.57 -0.99
CA LEU A 332 -13.90 12.62 -0.93
C LEU A 332 -12.77 12.37 -1.93
N THR A 333 -12.01 13.39 -2.22
CA THR A 333 -10.75 13.29 -2.93
C THR A 333 -9.61 13.32 -1.92
N VAL A 334 -8.72 12.34 -1.99
CA VAL A 334 -7.50 12.27 -1.16
C VAL A 334 -6.30 12.59 -2.01
N THR A 335 -5.46 13.51 -1.56
CA THR A 335 -4.12 13.72 -2.13
C THR A 335 -3.08 13.70 -1.03
N ALA A 336 -1.94 13.04 -1.31
CA ALA A 336 -0.82 12.96 -0.37
C ALA A 336 0.50 13.13 -1.12
N GLY A 337 1.39 13.99 -0.62
CA GLY A 337 2.77 14.08 -1.08
C GLY A 337 3.58 12.91 -0.52
N LEU A 338 4.43 12.28 -1.34
CA LEU A 338 5.20 11.08 -0.95
C LEU A 338 6.69 11.36 -0.73
N THR A 339 7.14 12.58 -0.97
CA THR A 339 8.57 12.94 -0.94
C THR A 339 9.04 13.54 0.38
N GLU A 340 8.10 13.95 1.24
CA GLU A 340 8.40 14.57 2.53
C GLU A 340 8.36 13.54 3.67
N PRO A 341 9.19 13.70 4.72
CA PRO A 341 9.13 12.83 5.92
C PRO A 341 7.80 12.88 6.66
N SER A 342 7.08 13.99 6.55
CA SER A 342 5.72 14.18 7.07
C SER A 342 4.83 14.69 5.95
N PRO A 343 4.28 13.78 5.13
CA PRO A 343 3.44 14.13 4.00
C PRO A 343 2.26 15.01 4.39
N LEU A 344 1.96 15.99 3.55
CA LEU A 344 0.71 16.73 3.62
C LEU A 344 -0.39 15.84 3.02
N LEU A 345 -1.38 15.51 3.83
CA LEU A 345 -2.61 14.86 3.43
C LEU A 345 -3.67 15.93 3.21
N SER A 346 -4.24 15.99 2.03
CA SER A 346 -5.35 16.89 1.69
C SER A 346 -6.59 16.07 1.34
N LEU A 347 -7.69 16.40 1.98
CA LEU A 347 -9.02 15.83 1.75
C LEU A 347 -9.89 16.95 1.19
N THR A 348 -10.24 16.86 -0.08
CA THR A 348 -11.07 17.87 -0.77
C THR A 348 -12.37 17.25 -1.26
N HIS A 349 -13.33 18.08 -1.62
CA HIS A 349 -14.65 17.63 -2.08
C HIS A 349 -15.29 16.64 -1.10
N ILE A 350 -15.06 16.86 0.22
CA ILE A 350 -15.67 15.99 1.23
C ILE A 350 -17.17 16.14 1.14
N THR A 351 -17.86 15.01 0.98
CA THR A 351 -19.31 14.90 1.01
C THR A 351 -19.68 13.74 1.92
N ILE A 352 -20.31 14.05 3.02
CA ILE A 352 -20.88 13.08 3.97
C ILE A 352 -22.38 13.29 3.94
N GLU A 353 -23.14 12.21 3.73
CA GLU A 353 -24.59 12.25 3.63
C GLU A 353 -25.22 11.19 4.54
N GLY A 354 -26.08 11.62 5.42
CA GLY A 354 -26.92 10.76 6.26
C GLY A 354 -26.15 9.87 7.25
N VAL A 355 -24.93 10.25 7.66
CA VAL A 355 -24.14 9.47 8.62
C VAL A 355 -24.70 9.69 10.04
N GLU A 356 -25.10 8.60 10.69
CA GLU A 356 -25.56 8.63 12.08
C GLU A 356 -24.39 9.00 13.03
N LEU A 357 -24.56 10.11 13.74
CA LEU A 357 -23.51 10.67 14.58
C LEU A 357 -23.23 9.88 15.87
N LEU A 358 -24.25 9.26 16.45
CA LEU A 358 -24.13 8.62 17.76
C LEU A 358 -23.06 7.52 17.82
N PRO A 359 -23.00 6.56 16.85
CA PRO A 359 -21.93 5.57 16.82
C PRO A 359 -20.53 6.18 16.70
N VAL A 360 -20.40 7.30 15.98
CA VAL A 360 -19.11 7.99 15.81
C VAL A 360 -18.72 8.73 17.08
N LEU A 361 -19.59 9.57 17.61
CA LEU A 361 -19.27 10.43 18.75
C LEU A 361 -19.14 9.67 20.06
N GLN A 362 -20.10 8.81 20.39
CA GLN A 362 -20.06 8.00 21.62
C GLN A 362 -19.32 6.69 21.44
N GLY A 363 -19.57 5.98 20.34
CA GLY A 363 -19.00 4.66 20.13
C GLY A 363 -17.49 4.70 19.88
N TYR A 364 -17.04 5.56 18.97
CA TYR A 364 -15.63 5.63 18.56
C TYR A 364 -14.85 6.73 19.28
N LEU A 365 -15.39 7.96 19.33
CA LEU A 365 -14.68 9.10 19.91
C LEU A 365 -14.85 9.23 21.43
N CYS A 366 -15.79 8.52 22.04
CA CYS A 366 -16.12 8.55 23.47
C CYS A 366 -16.37 9.98 23.99
N GLN A 367 -17.01 10.81 23.20
CA GLN A 367 -17.30 12.18 23.59
C GLN A 367 -18.43 12.21 24.62
N GLY A 368 -18.24 12.96 25.71
CA GLY A 368 -19.28 13.23 26.71
C GLY A 368 -20.42 14.12 26.16
N PHE A 369 -20.14 14.81 25.06
CA PHE A 369 -21.12 15.61 24.32
C PHE A 369 -21.46 14.87 23.03
N ALA A 370 -22.70 14.45 22.87
CA ALA A 370 -23.13 13.78 21.66
C ALA A 370 -24.51 14.27 21.23
N VAL A 371 -24.74 14.21 19.96
CA VAL A 371 -26.05 14.38 19.34
C VAL A 371 -26.37 13.16 18.49
N SER A 372 -27.59 12.70 18.54
CA SER A 372 -28.10 11.72 17.58
C SER A 372 -28.63 12.46 16.36
N GLY A 373 -28.72 11.76 15.24
CA GLY A 373 -29.29 12.28 14.00
C GLY A 373 -28.31 12.16 12.84
N PRO A 374 -28.85 12.19 11.60
CA PRO A 374 -28.05 12.09 10.39
C PRO A 374 -27.24 13.35 10.15
N LEU A 375 -25.94 13.18 9.91
CA LEU A 375 -25.00 14.25 9.54
C LEU A 375 -24.88 14.33 8.01
N ASP A 376 -25.09 15.53 7.49
CA ASP A 376 -24.63 15.95 6.18
C ASP A 376 -23.48 16.94 6.37
N LEU A 377 -22.33 16.71 5.73
CA LEU A 377 -21.18 17.57 5.85
C LEU A 377 -20.46 17.70 4.50
N GLY A 378 -20.12 18.91 4.14
CA GLY A 378 -19.30 19.22 2.98
C GLY A 378 -18.15 20.15 3.34
N GLY A 379 -17.01 19.98 2.67
CA GLY A 379 -15.85 20.84 2.94
C GLY A 379 -14.53 20.28 2.45
N GLU A 380 -13.48 20.78 3.06
CA GLU A 380 -12.10 20.38 2.80
C GLU A 380 -11.28 20.38 4.08
N LEU A 381 -10.30 19.49 4.16
CA LEU A 381 -9.37 19.38 5.28
C LEU A 381 -7.96 19.12 4.73
N SER A 382 -6.96 19.65 5.41
CA SER A 382 -5.56 19.33 5.17
C SER A 382 -4.83 19.15 6.50
N MET A 383 -3.89 18.19 6.54
CA MET A 383 -3.15 17.88 7.75
C MET A 383 -1.83 17.18 7.42
N ARG A 384 -0.85 17.25 8.33
CA ARG A 384 0.41 16.50 8.20
C ARG A 384 0.33 15.17 8.94
N THR A 385 0.85 14.14 8.34
CA THR A 385 0.76 12.77 8.90
C THR A 385 1.47 12.59 10.24
N ALA A 386 2.50 13.38 10.55
CA ALA A 386 3.20 13.34 11.84
C ALA A 386 2.40 13.90 13.00
N ASP A 387 1.50 14.86 12.75
CA ASP A 387 0.66 15.49 13.79
C ASP A 387 -0.68 15.91 13.19
N LEU A 388 -1.57 14.95 13.05
CA LEU A 388 -2.86 15.14 12.36
C LEU A 388 -3.69 16.26 13.00
N TRP A 389 -3.82 16.24 14.32
CA TRP A 389 -4.73 17.14 15.02
C TRP A 389 -4.23 18.59 15.10
N ARG A 390 -2.94 18.81 15.42
CA ARG A 390 -2.38 20.16 15.53
C ARG A 390 -2.14 20.83 14.18
N SER A 391 -1.88 20.04 13.16
CA SER A 391 -1.64 20.57 11.81
C SER A 391 -2.90 20.71 10.97
N MET A 392 -4.06 20.30 11.50
CA MET A 392 -5.32 20.30 10.77
C MET A 392 -5.77 21.72 10.41
N ASN A 393 -6.06 21.93 9.13
CA ASN A 393 -6.68 23.13 8.59
C ASN A 393 -7.84 22.72 7.67
N GLY A 394 -8.85 23.56 7.57
CA GLY A 394 -9.94 23.28 6.66
C GLY A 394 -11.15 24.19 6.86
N THR A 395 -12.12 24.02 5.99
CA THR A 395 -13.39 24.76 6.03
C THR A 395 -14.52 23.85 5.56
N GLY A 396 -15.72 24.13 6.01
CA GLY A 396 -16.87 23.38 5.54
C GLY A 396 -18.17 23.85 6.16
N ARG A 397 -19.22 23.13 5.79
CA ARG A 397 -20.57 23.31 6.32
C ARG A 397 -21.09 21.98 6.83
N LEU A 398 -21.89 22.03 7.86
CA LEU A 398 -22.55 20.87 8.43
C LEU A 398 -24.05 21.13 8.59
N LYS A 399 -24.81 20.03 8.48
CA LYS A 399 -26.21 19.98 8.84
C LYS A 399 -26.45 18.65 9.53
N ILE A 400 -27.00 18.70 10.74
CA ILE A 400 -27.49 17.50 11.42
C ILE A 400 -29.01 17.56 11.32
N GLY A 401 -29.62 16.52 10.80
CA GLY A 401 -31.07 16.38 10.71
C GLY A 401 -31.71 16.17 12.08
N LYS A 402 -33.02 15.91 12.10
CA LYS A 402 -33.78 15.72 13.33
C LYS A 402 -33.12 14.69 14.25
N GLY A 403 -32.97 15.10 15.51
CA GLY A 403 -32.26 14.27 16.48
C GLY A 403 -32.50 14.71 17.92
N ARG A 404 -31.61 14.23 18.78
CA ARG A 404 -31.63 14.50 20.22
C ARG A 404 -30.23 14.74 20.75
N VAL A 405 -30.09 15.68 21.65
CA VAL A 405 -28.86 15.86 22.46
C VAL A 405 -28.79 14.71 23.47
N VAL A 406 -27.65 13.99 23.47
CA VAL A 406 -27.42 12.81 24.31
C VAL A 406 -26.03 12.90 24.95
N GLY A 407 -25.82 12.12 26.02
CA GLY A 407 -24.57 12.12 26.77
C GLY A 407 -24.63 13.00 28.03
N GLU A 408 -24.00 12.54 29.08
CA GLU A 408 -24.06 13.19 30.40
C GLU A 408 -23.53 14.63 30.39
N GLY A 409 -22.41 14.88 29.69
CA GLY A 409 -21.84 16.21 29.56
C GLY A 409 -22.74 17.22 28.83
N ALA A 410 -23.38 16.75 27.74
CA ALA A 410 -24.31 17.58 26.98
C ALA A 410 -25.61 17.83 27.77
N LEU A 411 -26.12 16.82 28.45
CA LEU A 411 -27.30 16.94 29.32
C LEU A 411 -27.05 17.91 30.47
N LYS A 412 -25.87 17.85 31.09
CA LYS A 412 -25.45 18.78 32.15
C LYS A 412 -25.37 20.20 31.61
N LEU A 413 -24.72 20.41 30.45
CA LEU A 413 -24.61 21.74 29.83
C LEU A 413 -25.97 22.35 29.55
N VAL A 414 -26.90 21.59 28.95
CA VAL A 414 -28.27 22.04 28.69
C VAL A 414 -28.98 22.42 29.99
N ARG A 415 -28.82 21.60 31.03
CA ARG A 415 -29.38 21.90 32.37
C ARG A 415 -28.80 23.18 32.96
N ASP A 416 -27.46 23.31 32.96
CA ASP A 416 -26.76 24.46 33.50
C ASP A 416 -27.18 25.75 32.77
N VAL A 417 -27.40 25.72 31.45
CA VAL A 417 -27.91 26.85 30.65
C VAL A 417 -29.34 27.16 31.02
N LEU A 418 -30.21 26.16 31.18
CA LEU A 418 -31.61 26.38 31.56
C LEU A 418 -31.75 26.89 33.01
N GLU A 419 -30.96 26.30 33.93
CA GLU A 419 -30.92 26.76 35.35
C GLU A 419 -30.41 28.20 35.45
N ALA A 420 -29.37 28.55 34.70
CA ALA A 420 -28.91 29.96 34.65
C ALA A 420 -30.00 30.90 34.11
N GLY A 421 -30.77 30.43 33.12
CA GLY A 421 -31.95 31.15 32.60
C GLY A 421 -33.05 31.31 33.63
N THR A 422 -33.39 30.25 34.40
CA THR A 422 -34.44 30.29 35.42
C THR A 422 -34.07 31.15 36.62
N VAL A 423 -32.81 31.14 37.08
CA VAL A 423 -32.32 32.00 38.18
C VAL A 423 -32.43 33.49 37.81
N VAL A 424 -32.07 33.83 36.56
CA VAL A 424 -32.16 35.20 36.07
C VAL A 424 -33.62 35.59 35.83
N ASP A 425 -34.47 34.68 35.38
CA ASP A 425 -35.90 34.93 35.16
C ASP A 425 -36.70 35.05 36.46
N GLN A 426 -36.37 34.26 37.51
CA GLN A 426 -36.93 34.43 38.86
C GLN A 426 -36.55 35.79 39.45
N ALA A 427 -35.33 36.27 39.15
CA ALA A 427 -34.92 37.61 39.58
C ALA A 427 -35.64 38.74 38.80
N LEU A 428 -36.20 38.44 37.62
CA LEU A 428 -36.79 39.40 36.69
C LEU A 428 -38.29 39.24 36.42
N ARG A 429 -39.01 38.21 36.84
CA ARG A 429 -40.50 37.98 36.78
C ARG A 429 -40.99 36.60 36.37
N GLY A 430 -40.25 35.53 36.46
CA GLY A 430 -40.82 34.15 36.48
C GLY A 430 -41.42 33.63 35.18
N LYS A 431 -40.87 33.93 34.01
CA LYS A 431 -41.41 33.47 32.71
C LYS A 431 -40.59 32.44 31.93
N PHE A 432 -39.44 32.01 32.44
CA PHE A 432 -38.61 30.99 31.80
C PHE A 432 -39.05 29.61 32.32
N SER A 433 -39.99 28.96 31.66
CA SER A 433 -40.49 27.66 32.03
C SER A 433 -40.10 26.62 30.94
N GLY A 434 -38.87 26.20 30.96
CA GLY A 434 -38.40 25.17 30.04
C GLY A 434 -38.51 23.78 30.65
N SER A 435 -39.40 22.93 30.12
CA SER A 435 -39.34 21.49 30.38
C SER A 435 -38.05 20.93 29.79
N SER A 436 -37.15 20.38 30.62
CA SER A 436 -35.86 19.87 30.19
C SER A 436 -35.95 18.75 29.10
N LYS A 437 -37.10 18.13 28.97
CA LYS A 437 -37.33 17.06 27.97
C LYS A 437 -37.45 17.58 26.53
N THR A 438 -38.09 18.76 26.34
CA THR A 438 -38.28 19.36 25.01
C THR A 438 -37.04 20.10 24.49
N ALA A 439 -36.16 20.52 25.37
CA ALA A 439 -34.90 21.19 25.01
C ALA A 439 -33.84 20.20 24.46
N LEU A 440 -34.04 18.90 24.61
CA LEU A 440 -33.11 17.86 24.13
C LEU A 440 -33.39 17.42 22.69
N ASP A 441 -34.62 17.58 22.22
CA ASP A 441 -35.02 17.22 20.87
C ASP A 441 -34.88 18.44 19.94
N PHE A 442 -34.26 18.23 18.76
CA PHE A 442 -34.11 19.28 17.76
C PHE A 442 -34.56 18.82 16.37
N ASP A 443 -34.94 19.78 15.56
CA ASP A 443 -35.30 19.58 14.15
C ASP A 443 -34.05 19.66 13.26
N SER A 444 -33.10 20.53 13.60
CA SER A 444 -31.81 20.63 12.89
C SER A 444 -30.75 21.34 13.70
N ILE A 445 -29.49 21.02 13.39
CA ILE A 445 -28.30 21.83 13.73
C ILE A 445 -27.58 22.15 12.44
N THR A 446 -27.36 23.42 12.15
CA THR A 446 -26.71 23.87 10.91
C THR A 446 -25.62 24.88 11.22
N GLY A 447 -24.57 24.92 10.41
CA GLY A 447 -23.51 25.90 10.55
C GLY A 447 -22.35 25.69 9.63
N SER A 448 -21.44 26.62 9.64
CA SER A 448 -20.15 26.52 9.00
C SER A 448 -19.03 26.40 10.03
N TYR A 449 -17.92 25.81 9.59
CA TYR A 449 -16.73 25.71 10.41
C TYR A 449 -15.49 26.11 9.63
N ARG A 450 -14.51 26.62 10.36
CA ARG A 450 -13.14 26.83 9.89
C ARG A 450 -12.19 26.23 10.91
N ILE A 451 -11.24 25.44 10.47
CA ILE A 451 -10.19 24.88 11.31
C ILE A 451 -8.87 25.52 10.91
N THR A 452 -8.13 26.01 11.89
CA THR A 452 -6.79 26.57 11.70
C THR A 452 -5.89 26.05 12.80
N ALA A 453 -4.81 25.35 12.40
CA ALA A 453 -3.85 24.74 13.35
C ALA A 453 -4.55 23.94 14.47
N GLY A 454 -5.54 23.12 14.11
CA GLY A 454 -6.28 22.29 15.08
C GLY A 454 -7.30 23.01 15.95
N VAL A 455 -7.57 24.28 15.68
CA VAL A 455 -8.61 25.05 16.38
C VAL A 455 -9.79 25.26 15.44
N LEU A 456 -10.91 24.63 15.77
CA LEU A 456 -12.19 24.81 15.08
C LEU A 456 -12.85 26.12 15.55
N ARG A 457 -13.28 26.92 14.61
CA ARG A 457 -14.09 28.12 14.82
C ARG A 457 -15.40 28.03 14.07
N THR A 458 -16.47 28.43 14.69
CA THR A 458 -17.79 28.67 14.09
C THR A 458 -18.33 30.02 14.51
N ASP A 459 -19.02 30.69 13.59
CA ASP A 459 -19.65 32.00 13.87
C ASP A 459 -21.18 31.94 13.65
N ASP A 460 -21.71 30.80 13.12
CA ASP A 460 -23.09 30.66 12.65
C ASP A 460 -23.75 29.32 13.02
N LEU A 461 -23.21 28.59 14.01
CA LEU A 461 -23.83 27.34 14.42
C LEU A 461 -25.20 27.57 15.06
N LEU A 462 -26.23 27.02 14.46
CA LEU A 462 -27.62 27.22 14.86
C LEU A 462 -28.27 25.86 15.19
N TYR A 463 -28.60 25.69 16.47
CA TYR A 463 -29.50 24.61 16.94
C TYR A 463 -30.96 25.12 16.84
N GLN A 464 -31.83 24.34 16.25
CA GLN A 464 -33.23 24.63 16.07
C GLN A 464 -34.09 23.49 16.64
N GLY A 465 -34.71 23.71 17.79
CA GLY A 465 -35.69 22.83 18.40
C GLY A 465 -37.09 23.40 18.24
N LYS A 466 -38.10 22.70 18.77
CA LYS A 466 -39.50 23.07 18.67
C LYS A 466 -39.77 24.46 19.26
N ASP A 467 -39.28 24.70 20.48
CA ASP A 467 -39.55 25.94 21.23
C ASP A 467 -38.26 26.69 21.59
N LEU A 468 -37.10 26.16 21.21
CA LEU A 468 -35.78 26.66 21.56
C LEU A 468 -34.89 26.82 20.31
N LYS A 469 -34.35 28.02 20.13
CA LYS A 469 -33.29 28.28 19.15
C LYS A 469 -32.02 28.66 19.91
N VAL A 470 -30.87 28.04 19.55
CA VAL A 470 -29.58 28.36 20.15
C VAL A 470 -28.57 28.67 19.06
N ALA A 471 -28.11 29.91 19.05
CA ALA A 471 -27.01 30.32 18.20
C ALA A 471 -25.71 30.24 19.00
N VAL A 472 -24.69 29.65 18.40
CA VAL A 472 -23.37 29.41 19.00
C VAL A 472 -22.30 29.96 18.08
N ALA A 473 -21.40 30.78 18.65
CA ALA A 473 -20.21 31.28 17.97
C ALA A 473 -19.01 31.18 18.90
N GLY A 474 -17.86 30.73 18.37
CA GLY A 474 -16.67 30.61 19.18
C GLY A 474 -15.67 29.55 18.65
N THR A 475 -14.84 29.06 19.57
CA THR A 475 -13.72 28.18 19.23
C THR A 475 -13.71 26.90 20.08
N TYR A 476 -13.20 25.84 19.47
CA TYR A 476 -12.96 24.54 20.09
C TYR A 476 -11.61 23.98 19.63
N ALA A 477 -10.69 23.73 20.56
CA ALA A 477 -9.39 23.12 20.23
C ALA A 477 -9.51 21.60 20.17
N LEU A 478 -9.17 21.02 19.03
CA LEU A 478 -9.33 19.58 18.76
C LEU A 478 -8.40 18.69 19.60
N VAL A 479 -7.27 19.24 20.06
CA VAL A 479 -6.25 18.49 20.81
C VAL A 479 -6.60 18.35 22.28
N ASP A 480 -6.95 19.45 22.93
CA ASP A 480 -7.12 19.54 24.38
C ASP A 480 -8.56 19.82 24.83
N GLY A 481 -9.47 20.00 23.87
CA GLY A 481 -10.90 20.25 24.14
C GLY A 481 -11.18 21.63 24.73
N ARG A 482 -10.22 22.58 24.67
CA ARG A 482 -10.45 23.93 25.15
C ARG A 482 -11.56 24.61 24.36
N THR A 483 -12.53 25.11 25.09
CA THR A 483 -13.78 25.63 24.57
C THR A 483 -13.97 27.07 25.01
N GLU A 484 -14.24 27.96 24.07
CA GLU A 484 -14.62 29.33 24.30
C GLU A 484 -15.77 29.69 23.34
N MET A 485 -17.01 29.64 23.81
CA MET A 485 -18.18 29.84 22.97
C MET A 485 -19.13 30.86 23.58
N ASN A 486 -19.68 31.73 22.75
CA ASN A 486 -20.81 32.60 23.08
C ASN A 486 -22.09 31.91 22.61
N VAL A 487 -23.04 31.80 23.51
CA VAL A 487 -24.31 31.12 23.31
C VAL A 487 -25.44 32.12 23.47
N VAL A 488 -26.36 32.10 22.50
CA VAL A 488 -27.59 32.91 22.56
C VAL A 488 -28.76 31.97 22.44
N ALA A 489 -29.44 31.69 23.53
CA ALA A 489 -30.64 30.83 23.55
C ALA A 489 -31.88 31.73 23.50
N THR A 490 -32.80 31.45 22.59
CA THR A 490 -34.06 32.17 22.38
C THR A 490 -35.24 31.23 22.56
N GLN A 491 -36.15 31.56 23.44
CA GLN A 491 -37.39 30.82 23.68
C GLN A 491 -38.56 31.79 23.72
N GLY A 492 -39.47 31.71 22.75
CA GLY A 492 -40.55 32.72 22.61
C GLY A 492 -39.99 34.13 22.48
N SER A 493 -40.42 35.02 23.39
CA SER A 493 -39.93 36.40 23.46
C SER A 493 -38.68 36.59 24.32
N SER A 494 -38.21 35.54 24.99
CA SER A 494 -37.07 35.62 25.93
C SER A 494 -35.76 35.21 25.26
N GLN A 495 -34.68 35.90 25.57
CA GLN A 495 -33.33 35.64 25.08
C GLN A 495 -32.33 35.61 26.24
N LEU A 496 -31.63 34.48 26.37
CA LEU A 496 -30.50 34.32 27.31
C LEU A 496 -29.18 34.35 26.54
N ARG A 497 -28.22 35.12 27.04
CA ARG A 497 -26.83 35.13 26.57
C ARG A 497 -25.94 34.54 27.63
N ALA A 498 -25.08 33.61 27.22
CA ALA A 498 -24.11 32.98 28.09
C ALA A 498 -22.78 32.77 27.38
N GLN A 499 -21.72 32.74 28.14
CA GLN A 499 -20.41 32.29 27.69
C GLN A 499 -20.15 30.89 28.24
N VAL A 500 -19.72 29.97 27.37
CA VAL A 500 -19.31 28.64 27.75
C VAL A 500 -17.81 28.54 27.61
N THR A 501 -17.13 28.31 28.72
CA THR A 501 -15.68 28.18 28.78
C THR A 501 -15.28 26.91 29.52
N GLY A 502 -14.14 26.31 29.14
CA GLY A 502 -13.63 25.14 29.85
C GLY A 502 -12.68 24.31 29.02
N ASN A 503 -12.41 23.10 29.51
CA ASN A 503 -11.52 22.16 28.86
C ASN A 503 -12.08 20.73 29.01
N GLY A 504 -12.19 19.98 27.90
CA GLY A 504 -12.56 18.59 27.87
C GLY A 504 -13.87 18.25 28.60
N GLY A 505 -13.80 17.70 29.80
CA GLY A 505 -14.97 17.25 30.57
C GLY A 505 -15.55 18.31 31.54
N SER A 506 -14.94 19.49 31.71
CA SER A 506 -15.37 20.51 32.65
C SER A 506 -15.70 21.84 31.94
N LEU A 507 -16.94 21.98 31.49
CA LEU A 507 -17.45 23.24 30.94
C LEU A 507 -18.16 24.05 32.01
N ARG A 508 -17.99 25.39 31.98
CA ARG A 508 -18.68 26.33 32.83
C ARG A 508 -19.54 27.23 31.96
N VAL A 509 -20.77 27.44 32.39
CA VAL A 509 -21.71 28.35 31.76
C VAL A 509 -21.75 29.63 32.60
N ILE A 510 -21.43 30.77 32.02
CA ILE A 510 -21.44 32.07 32.66
C ILE A 510 -22.52 32.92 31.96
N PRO A 511 -23.66 33.21 32.63
CA PRO A 511 -24.69 34.10 32.08
C PRO A 511 -24.11 35.48 31.88
N THR A 512 -24.29 36.09 30.70
CA THR A 512 -23.79 37.41 30.37
C THR A 512 -24.91 38.44 30.15
N GLY A 513 -26.16 37.96 30.06
CA GLY A 513 -27.32 38.86 29.96
C GLY A 513 -28.62 38.14 29.61
N VAL A 514 -29.73 38.75 29.98
CA VAL A 514 -31.07 38.33 29.59
C VAL A 514 -31.80 39.55 28.99
N LYS A 515 -32.45 39.32 27.82
CA LYS A 515 -33.38 40.28 27.22
C LYS A 515 -34.77 39.65 27.18
N ILE A 516 -35.76 40.34 27.72
CA ILE A 516 -37.17 40.00 27.56
C ILE A 516 -37.74 41.03 26.58
N ARG A 517 -38.24 40.62 25.43
CA ARG A 517 -39.05 41.49 24.56
C ARG A 517 -40.48 41.48 25.11
N GLU A 518 -40.97 42.60 25.51
CA GLU A 518 -42.42 42.76 25.76
C GLU A 518 -43.16 42.49 24.45
N PRO A 519 -44.28 41.72 24.47
CA PRO A 519 -45.12 41.62 23.29
C PRO A 519 -45.63 43.04 22.97
N GLU A 520 -45.44 43.50 21.74
CA GLU A 520 -46.10 44.67 21.22
C GLU A 520 -47.61 44.51 21.48
N GLN A 521 -48.15 45.38 22.31
CA GLN A 521 -49.60 45.48 22.46
C GLN A 521 -50.16 45.99 21.12
N VAL A 522 -50.92 45.11 20.41
CA VAL A 522 -51.75 45.47 19.28
C VAL A 522 -53.08 46.01 19.81
#